data_2ca50959eb1832f5f8b293ba7a406ab4
#
_entry.id   2ca50959eb1832f5f8b293ba7a406ab4
#
_cell.length_a   1.000
_cell.length_b   1.000
_cell.length_c   1.000
_cell.angle_alpha   90.00
_cell.angle_beta   90.00
_cell.angle_gamma   90.00
#
_symmetry.space_group_name_H-M   'P 1'
#
loop_
_entity.id
_entity.type
_entity.pdbx_description
1 polymer ?
#
loop_
_entity_poly.entity_id
_entity_poly.type
_entity_poly.pdbx_seq_one_letter_code
_entity_poly.pdbx_strand_id
1 'polypeptide(L)'
;MNEGVGSKSSIGVIGAGIQGICISLCLIKKGFKVTLIDHDDPGKDSASYGNAGHFSPYASVPINRPDVLADIPSMLLSSTGPLALKWNYALKMAPWFLKFIKNCSKKNMMHTAKYMHQILNLSLPAYDELFK
;
A
#
# COMPACT_ATOMS: atom_id res chain seq x y z
N MET A 1 -8.86 10.69 39.03
CA MET A 1 -7.51 11.28 39.00
C MET A 1 -7.25 11.72 37.58
N ASN A 2 -7.37 13.04 37.31
CA ASN A 2 -6.99 13.62 36.03
C ASN A 2 -5.47 13.68 35.98
N GLU A 3 -4.86 12.73 35.31
CA GLU A 3 -3.46 12.88 34.92
C GLU A 3 -3.38 14.05 33.96
N GLY A 4 -2.60 15.06 34.33
CA GLY A 4 -2.45 16.29 33.58
C GLY A 4 -2.08 16.02 32.13
N VAL A 5 -2.77 16.71 31.23
CA VAL A 5 -2.43 16.80 29.80
C VAL A 5 -1.08 17.52 29.69
N GLY A 6 -0.01 16.80 29.99
CA GLY A 6 1.33 17.23 29.65
C GLY A 6 1.34 17.45 28.11
N SER A 7 1.86 18.59 27.70
CA SER A 7 1.98 18.94 26.27
C SER A 7 2.64 17.77 25.53
N LYS A 8 1.83 17.03 24.75
CA LYS A 8 2.34 15.93 23.95
C LYS A 8 3.34 16.48 22.93
N SER A 9 4.38 15.72 22.68
CA SER A 9 5.46 16.08 21.75
C SER A 9 4.92 16.56 20.41
N SER A 10 5.62 17.52 19.80
CA SER A 10 5.34 17.96 18.42
C SER A 10 5.92 16.94 17.44
N ILE A 11 5.13 16.59 16.41
CA ILE A 11 5.49 15.60 15.41
C ILE A 11 5.41 16.24 14.03
N GLY A 12 6.49 16.11 13.25
CA GLY A 12 6.50 16.44 11.82
C GLY A 12 6.13 15.21 10.99
N VAL A 13 5.17 15.37 10.08
CA VAL A 13 4.81 14.34 9.08
C VAL A 13 5.21 14.87 7.71
N ILE A 14 6.07 14.15 7.00
CA ILE A 14 6.54 14.50 5.67
C ILE A 14 5.71 13.76 4.62
N GLY A 15 5.09 14.51 3.72
CA GLY A 15 4.20 14.02 2.66
C GLY A 15 2.72 14.24 2.99
N ALA A 16 2.04 15.06 2.18
CA ALA A 16 0.61 15.37 2.31
C ALA A 16 -0.27 14.55 1.35
N GLY A 17 0.21 13.39 0.91
CA GLY A 17 -0.63 12.38 0.25
C GLY A 17 -1.58 11.73 1.25
N ILE A 18 -2.45 10.82 0.78
CA ILE A 18 -3.48 10.18 1.62
C ILE A 18 -2.92 9.56 2.89
N GLN A 19 -1.75 8.93 2.84
CA GLN A 19 -1.14 8.30 4.01
C GLN A 19 -0.71 9.33 5.05
N GLY A 20 -0.03 10.41 4.63
CA GLY A 20 0.41 11.46 5.55
C GLY A 20 -0.76 12.19 6.19
N ILE A 21 -1.82 12.46 5.44
CA ILE A 21 -3.05 13.06 5.95
C ILE A 21 -3.70 12.15 6.99
N CYS A 22 -3.91 10.86 6.69
CA CYS A 22 -4.52 9.92 7.64
C CYS A 22 -3.68 9.76 8.92
N ILE A 23 -2.35 9.65 8.80
CA ILE A 23 -1.45 9.58 9.96
C ILE A 23 -1.55 10.85 10.80
N SER A 24 -1.55 12.03 10.15
CA SER A 24 -1.66 13.32 10.84
C SER A 24 -2.97 13.43 11.62
N LEU A 25 -4.09 13.04 11.01
CA LEU A 25 -5.40 13.04 11.67
C LEU A 25 -5.42 12.10 12.88
N CYS A 26 -4.88 10.88 12.72
CA CYS A 26 -4.78 9.94 13.85
C CYS A 26 -3.94 10.49 15.01
N LEU A 27 -2.83 11.16 14.70
CA LEU A 27 -1.96 11.75 15.72
C LEU A 27 -2.64 12.94 16.42
N ILE A 28 -3.34 13.80 15.68
CA ILE A 28 -4.11 14.92 16.23
C ILE A 28 -5.21 14.40 17.16
N LYS A 29 -5.97 13.38 16.75
CA LYS A 29 -6.99 12.74 17.60
C LYS A 29 -6.39 12.15 18.88
N LYS A 30 -5.12 11.73 18.85
CA LYS A 30 -4.38 11.29 20.05
C LYS A 30 -3.79 12.44 20.87
N GLY A 31 -4.02 13.70 20.47
CA GLY A 31 -3.61 14.90 21.18
C GLY A 31 -2.18 15.34 20.92
N PHE A 32 -1.51 14.85 19.88
CA PHE A 32 -0.21 15.37 19.45
C PHE A 32 -0.38 16.67 18.68
N LYS A 33 0.61 17.57 18.80
CA LYS A 33 0.74 18.71 17.90
C LYS A 33 1.42 18.23 16.62
N VAL A 34 0.73 18.33 15.47
CA VAL A 34 1.24 17.82 14.19
C VAL A 34 1.53 18.97 13.23
N THR A 35 2.69 18.89 12.60
CA THR A 35 3.06 19.75 11.46
C THR A 35 3.18 18.86 10.21
N LEU A 36 2.28 19.06 9.25
CA LEU A 36 2.32 18.39 7.95
C LEU A 36 3.21 19.18 6.99
N ILE A 37 4.17 18.55 6.36
CA ILE A 37 5.18 19.17 5.49
C ILE A 37 5.10 18.50 4.13
N ASP A 38 4.87 19.31 3.09
CA ASP A 38 4.91 18.86 1.70
C ASP A 38 5.45 20.00 0.83
N HIS A 39 5.79 19.73 -0.42
CA HIS A 39 6.20 20.72 -1.40
C HIS A 39 4.99 21.41 -2.05
N ASP A 40 3.80 20.78 -1.99
CA ASP A 40 2.53 21.28 -2.53
C ASP A 40 1.39 21.25 -1.50
N ASP A 41 0.28 21.87 -1.87
CA ASP A 41 -0.95 21.81 -1.09
C ASP A 41 -1.47 20.35 -0.97
N PRO A 42 -2.07 19.98 0.17
CA PRO A 42 -2.65 18.66 0.34
C PRO A 42 -3.62 18.28 -0.76
N GLY A 43 -3.43 17.09 -1.34
CA GLY A 43 -4.28 16.57 -2.42
C GLY A 43 -3.95 17.10 -3.82
N LYS A 44 -2.93 17.96 -3.97
CA LYS A 44 -2.43 18.46 -5.25
C LYS A 44 -1.16 17.70 -5.63
N ASP A 45 -0.95 17.42 -6.91
CA ASP A 45 0.23 16.75 -7.49
C ASP A 45 0.79 15.49 -6.77
N SER A 46 0.09 14.98 -5.76
CA SER A 46 0.45 13.73 -5.10
C SER A 46 -0.04 12.51 -5.89
N ALA A 47 0.60 11.35 -5.70
CA ALA A 47 0.15 10.08 -6.26
C ALA A 47 -1.29 9.69 -5.82
N SER A 48 -1.81 10.33 -4.79
CA SER A 48 -3.18 10.16 -4.31
C SER A 48 -4.21 10.98 -5.11
N TYR A 49 -3.76 12.02 -5.81
CA TYR A 49 -4.62 12.85 -6.64
C TYR A 49 -5.08 12.06 -7.87
N GLY A 50 -6.37 12.12 -8.18
CA GLY A 50 -6.93 11.37 -9.30
C GLY A 50 -6.97 9.85 -9.11
N ASN A 51 -6.67 9.35 -7.91
CA ASN A 51 -6.84 7.95 -7.58
C ASN A 51 -8.30 7.53 -7.73
N ALA A 52 -8.53 6.29 -8.17
CA ALA A 52 -9.88 5.75 -8.39
C ALA A 52 -10.74 5.64 -7.10
N GLY A 53 -10.19 5.95 -5.94
CA GLY A 53 -10.90 5.88 -4.65
C GLY A 53 -11.37 4.47 -4.28
N HIS A 54 -10.70 3.45 -4.79
CA HIS A 54 -11.11 2.07 -4.60
C HIS A 54 -10.57 1.49 -3.28
N PHE A 55 -11.46 1.10 -2.39
CA PHE A 55 -11.14 0.39 -1.16
C PHE A 55 -11.33 -1.11 -1.37
N SER A 56 -10.25 -1.87 -1.27
CA SER A 56 -10.27 -3.33 -1.48
C SER A 56 -9.76 -4.10 -0.26
N PRO A 57 -10.52 -4.16 0.84
CA PRO A 57 -10.10 -4.88 2.04
C PRO A 57 -9.95 -6.39 1.80
N TYR A 58 -10.55 -6.92 0.73
CA TYR A 58 -10.47 -8.33 0.37
C TYR A 58 -9.34 -8.66 -0.62
N ALA A 59 -8.60 -7.66 -1.10
CA ALA A 59 -7.47 -7.87 -2.01
C ALA A 59 -6.21 -8.42 -1.28
N SER A 60 -6.41 -9.46 -0.47
CA SER A 60 -5.36 -10.08 0.34
C SER A 60 -4.56 -11.15 -0.41
N VAL A 61 -5.06 -11.62 -1.54
CA VAL A 61 -4.36 -12.66 -2.33
C VAL A 61 -3.27 -12.00 -3.17
N PRO A 62 -1.99 -12.35 -2.93
CA PRO A 62 -0.88 -11.74 -3.65
C PRO A 62 -0.78 -12.26 -5.09
N ILE A 63 -0.07 -11.51 -5.94
CA ILE A 63 0.10 -11.85 -7.36
C ILE A 63 0.96 -13.11 -7.58
N ASN A 64 1.75 -13.55 -6.61
CA ASN A 64 2.60 -14.74 -6.71
C ASN A 64 1.83 -16.06 -6.51
N ARG A 65 0.67 -16.16 -7.15
CA ARG A 65 -0.11 -17.40 -7.19
C ARG A 65 0.52 -18.41 -8.17
N PRO A 66 0.40 -19.72 -7.90
CA PRO A 66 0.95 -20.74 -8.81
C PRO A 66 0.38 -20.69 -10.23
N ASP A 67 -0.91 -20.37 -10.38
CA ASP A 67 -1.62 -20.26 -11.64
C ASP A 67 -1.08 -19.12 -12.53
N VAL A 68 -0.59 -18.03 -11.95
CA VAL A 68 0.01 -16.92 -12.70
C VAL A 68 1.18 -17.36 -13.57
N LEU A 69 1.93 -18.39 -13.15
CA LEU A 69 3.07 -18.89 -13.95
C LEU A 69 2.63 -19.45 -15.30
N ALA A 70 1.44 -20.06 -15.36
CA ALA A 70 0.87 -20.55 -16.61
C ALA A 70 0.38 -19.41 -17.53
N ASP A 71 -0.01 -18.27 -16.93
CA ASP A 71 -0.55 -17.13 -17.67
C ASP A 71 0.54 -16.18 -18.19
N ILE A 72 1.74 -16.20 -17.61
CA ILE A 72 2.85 -15.29 -18.00
C ILE A 72 3.13 -15.31 -19.51
N PRO A 73 3.25 -16.47 -20.19
CA PRO A 73 3.52 -16.47 -21.62
C PRO A 73 2.45 -15.75 -22.45
N SER A 74 1.18 -15.98 -22.14
CA SER A 74 0.06 -15.33 -22.83
C SER A 74 0.02 -13.83 -22.56
N MET A 75 0.32 -13.41 -21.34
CA MET A 75 0.39 -11.99 -20.95
C MET A 75 1.53 -11.24 -21.66
N LEU A 76 2.68 -11.88 -21.86
CA LEU A 76 3.84 -11.29 -22.55
C LEU A 76 3.64 -11.19 -24.07
N LEU A 77 2.89 -12.12 -24.66
CA LEU A 77 2.62 -12.15 -26.10
C LEU A 77 1.46 -11.22 -26.50
N SER A 78 0.65 -10.79 -25.55
CA SER A 78 -0.48 -9.89 -25.81
C SER A 78 -0.02 -8.44 -25.84
N SER A 79 -0.33 -7.73 -26.93
CA SER A 79 -0.06 -6.28 -27.05
C SER A 79 -0.90 -5.42 -26.12
N THR A 80 -2.02 -5.95 -25.63
CA THR A 80 -2.94 -5.29 -24.68
C THR A 80 -2.92 -5.96 -23.30
N GLY A 81 -1.97 -6.85 -23.09
CA GLY A 81 -1.83 -7.61 -21.83
C GLY A 81 -1.41 -6.74 -20.65
N PRO A 82 -1.70 -7.19 -19.43
CA PRO A 82 -1.37 -6.45 -18.21
C PRO A 82 0.14 -6.44 -17.90
N LEU A 83 0.93 -7.25 -18.59
CA LEU A 83 2.36 -7.38 -18.38
C LEU A 83 3.15 -6.83 -19.57
N ALA A 84 3.79 -5.69 -19.39
CA ALA A 84 4.70 -5.10 -20.35
C ALA A 84 6.15 -5.27 -19.91
N LEU A 85 6.98 -5.96 -20.72
CA LEU A 85 8.38 -6.18 -20.44
C LEU A 85 9.25 -5.38 -21.41
N LYS A 86 10.11 -4.51 -20.89
CA LYS A 86 11.18 -3.90 -21.70
C LYS A 86 12.31 -4.90 -21.85
N TRP A 87 12.46 -5.47 -23.02
CA TRP A 87 13.43 -6.55 -23.29
C TRP A 87 14.88 -6.20 -22.98
N ASN A 88 15.28 -4.95 -23.22
CA ASN A 88 16.62 -4.45 -22.86
C ASN A 88 16.87 -4.41 -21.34
N TYR A 89 15.81 -4.50 -20.52
CA TYR A 89 15.89 -4.53 -19.08
C TYR A 89 15.69 -5.94 -18.48
N ALA A 90 15.22 -6.88 -19.30
CA ALA A 90 14.86 -8.25 -18.86
C ALA A 90 16.02 -8.97 -18.16
N LEU A 91 17.25 -8.86 -18.71
CA LEU A 91 18.43 -9.47 -18.09
C LEU A 91 18.76 -8.90 -16.70
N LYS A 92 18.57 -7.59 -16.51
CA LYS A 92 18.77 -6.96 -15.21
C LYS A 92 17.72 -7.41 -14.18
N MET A 93 16.52 -7.75 -14.64
CA MET A 93 15.41 -8.24 -13.81
C MET A 93 15.48 -9.75 -13.53
N ALA A 94 16.34 -10.51 -14.21
CA ALA A 94 16.42 -11.96 -14.06
C ALA A 94 16.53 -12.46 -12.61
N PRO A 95 17.38 -11.86 -11.72
CA PRO A 95 17.45 -12.29 -10.32
C PRO A 95 16.13 -12.12 -9.56
N TRP A 96 15.38 -11.06 -9.89
CA TRP A 96 14.06 -10.81 -9.32
C TRP A 96 13.05 -11.85 -9.83
N PHE A 97 13.02 -12.12 -11.14
CA PHE A 97 12.13 -13.13 -11.72
C PHE A 97 12.36 -14.53 -11.12
N LEU A 98 13.61 -14.93 -10.93
CA LEU A 98 13.92 -16.21 -10.30
C LEU A 98 13.39 -16.29 -8.86
N LYS A 99 13.52 -15.21 -8.08
CA LYS A 99 12.95 -15.13 -6.73
C LYS A 99 11.42 -15.15 -6.78
N PHE A 100 10.81 -14.44 -7.72
CA PHE A 100 9.37 -14.43 -7.89
C PHE A 100 8.83 -15.82 -8.19
N ILE A 101 9.38 -16.52 -9.20
CA ILE A 101 9.00 -17.89 -9.56
C ILE A 101 9.14 -18.84 -8.36
N LYS A 102 10.27 -18.76 -7.64
CA LYS A 102 10.49 -19.57 -6.43
C LYS A 102 9.42 -19.34 -5.36
N ASN A 103 8.88 -18.13 -5.30
CA ASN A 103 7.84 -17.76 -4.33
C ASN A 103 6.42 -18.04 -4.85
N CYS A 104 6.23 -18.41 -6.10
CA CYS A 104 4.94 -18.81 -6.66
C CYS A 104 4.55 -20.22 -6.22
N SER A 105 4.39 -20.41 -4.91
CA SER A 105 3.93 -21.67 -4.32
C SER A 105 2.67 -21.44 -3.49
N LYS A 106 1.78 -22.43 -3.43
CA LYS A 106 0.56 -22.35 -2.62
C LYS A 106 0.88 -22.02 -1.15
N LYS A 107 1.96 -22.58 -0.61
CA LYS A 107 2.41 -22.33 0.77
C LYS A 107 2.76 -20.86 0.98
N ASN A 108 3.60 -20.28 0.11
CA ASN A 108 4.05 -18.89 0.23
C ASN A 108 2.90 -17.91 -0.05
N MET A 109 2.07 -18.22 -1.05
CA MET A 109 0.86 -17.44 -1.33
C MET A 109 -0.07 -17.37 -0.10
N MET A 110 -0.40 -18.52 0.50
CA MET A 110 -1.27 -18.57 1.68
C MET A 110 -0.65 -17.88 2.90
N HIS A 111 0.66 -18.00 3.08
CA HIS A 111 1.38 -17.28 4.13
C HIS A 111 1.23 -15.77 3.96
N THR A 112 1.53 -15.24 2.78
CA THR A 112 1.40 -13.81 2.50
C THR A 112 -0.05 -13.34 2.62
N ALA A 113 -1.00 -14.08 2.03
CA ALA A 113 -2.42 -13.77 2.08
C ALA A 113 -2.95 -13.64 3.52
N LYS A 114 -2.52 -14.54 4.41
CA LYS A 114 -2.91 -14.50 5.82
C LYS A 114 -2.53 -13.18 6.50
N TYR A 115 -1.30 -12.74 6.33
CA TYR A 115 -0.84 -11.49 6.96
C TYR A 115 -1.40 -10.24 6.29
N MET A 116 -1.51 -10.27 4.95
CA MET A 116 -2.19 -9.18 4.22
C MET A 116 -3.64 -9.04 4.66
N HIS A 117 -4.36 -10.13 4.81
CA HIS A 117 -5.75 -10.11 5.27
C HIS A 117 -5.89 -9.49 6.67
N GLN A 118 -4.99 -9.82 7.60
CA GLN A 118 -4.99 -9.24 8.95
C GLN A 118 -4.85 -7.71 8.92
N ILE A 119 -3.97 -7.18 8.07
CA ILE A 119 -3.76 -5.73 7.93
C ILE A 119 -4.96 -5.08 7.23
N LEU A 120 -5.42 -5.66 6.12
CA LEU A 120 -6.50 -5.10 5.32
C LEU A 120 -7.85 -5.08 6.04
N ASN A 121 -8.12 -6.06 6.90
CA ASN A 121 -9.33 -6.09 7.72
C ASN A 121 -9.44 -4.91 8.70
N LEU A 122 -8.32 -4.29 9.06
CA LEU A 122 -8.30 -3.11 9.93
C LEU A 122 -8.59 -1.82 9.17
N SER A 123 -8.53 -1.84 7.84
CA SER A 123 -8.60 -0.61 7.02
C SER A 123 -9.96 0.09 7.11
N LEU A 124 -11.07 -0.62 6.90
CA LEU A 124 -12.39 -0.02 6.93
C LEU A 124 -12.76 0.53 8.32
N PRO A 125 -12.62 -0.23 9.43
CA PRO A 125 -12.85 0.31 10.77
C PRO A 125 -12.00 1.54 11.08
N ALA A 126 -10.72 1.53 10.65
CA ALA A 126 -9.84 2.68 10.85
C ALA A 126 -10.31 3.92 10.07
N TYR A 127 -10.84 3.75 8.88
CA TYR A 127 -11.45 4.85 8.12
C TYR A 127 -12.70 5.38 8.80
N ASP A 128 -13.59 4.53 9.29
CA ASP A 128 -14.80 4.95 10.01
C ASP A 128 -14.46 5.80 11.24
N GLU A 129 -13.36 5.49 11.92
CA GLU A 129 -12.88 6.30 13.05
C GLU A 129 -12.32 7.66 12.62
N LEU A 130 -11.75 7.77 11.43
CA LEU A 130 -11.20 9.03 10.93
C LEU A 130 -12.28 10.05 10.56
N PHE A 131 -13.44 9.58 10.09
CA PHE A 131 -14.53 10.45 9.62
C PHE A 131 -15.63 10.72 10.66
N LYS A 132 -15.50 10.17 11.87
CA LYS A 132 -16.30 10.52 13.05
C LYS A 132 -15.68 11.68 13.82
#